data_23d6e0ebfa5f222a4917247f8801a84b
#
_entry.id   23d6e0ebfa5f222a4917247f8801a84b
#
_cell.length_a   1.000
_cell.length_b   1.000
_cell.length_c   1.000
_cell.angle_alpha   90.00
_cell.angle_beta   90.00
_cell.angle_gamma   90.00
#
_symmetry.space_group_name_H-M   'P 1'
#
loop_
_entity.id
_entity.type
_entity.pdbx_description
1 polymer ?
#
loop_
_entity_poly.entity_id
_entity_poly.type
_entity_poly.pdbx_seq_one_letter_code
_entity_poly.pdbx_strand_id
1 'polypeptide(L)'
;MKKVFLPVSLALLAGISVSCSTTEYKKYAGDEAKQVASILRENGCMECHAANAPLPFYGNFPIIGSVVKADMTEGARYVDFSAMLEALESGQPVSEVDLAKLEHTAMSGSMPPAKFSHMPNHWGTSLDNDEKAVILSWAANERKARFTSPTVADEFANEPLQPLMESIPVDSAKVALGFALYHDTRLSADNTVSCATCHGLETGGVDRKQYSEGIKGQLGGVNAPTVYNAALNFAQFWDGRAADLKEQAAGPPLNPVEMGHKSFDDICAVLAEDKEFTKTFSEVYPDGFSQSNITEAIAEFEKTLLTPSRFDQYLRGDKSALTAEEQEGYALFKANKCATCHVGMNIGGQSYDYMGIKNSYFDYRGTGLTDGDNGRYAVTKQESDLHKFKTPTLRNVMITYPYMHDGSINNIEDAVRIMHEFQIGTTISDTDMAKIVAFLGSL
;
A
#
# COMPACT_ATOMS: atom_id res chain seq x y z
N MET A 1 3.78 -69.61 -36.47
CA MET A 1 4.16 -68.58 -35.47
C MET A 1 2.96 -67.68 -35.18
N LYS A 2 2.24 -67.99 -34.09
CA LYS A 2 1.05 -67.24 -33.68
C LYS A 2 1.51 -66.10 -32.76
N LYS A 3 1.27 -64.85 -33.13
CA LYS A 3 1.50 -63.68 -32.29
C LYS A 3 0.32 -63.57 -31.32
N VAL A 4 0.61 -63.72 -30.01
CA VAL A 4 -0.30 -63.47 -28.92
C VAL A 4 -0.26 -61.95 -28.61
N PHE A 5 -1.37 -61.29 -28.84
CA PHE A 5 -1.58 -59.91 -28.35
C PHE A 5 -2.14 -60.00 -26.91
N LEU A 6 -1.40 -59.48 -25.97
CA LEU A 6 -1.89 -59.27 -24.61
C LEU A 6 -2.59 -57.92 -24.56
N PRO A 7 -3.83 -57.79 -24.11
CA PRO A 7 -4.44 -56.50 -23.86
C PRO A 7 -3.94 -55.99 -22.50
N VAL A 8 -3.28 -54.82 -22.52
CA VAL A 8 -3.00 -54.03 -21.35
C VAL A 8 -4.31 -53.38 -20.90
N SER A 9 -4.92 -53.94 -19.89
CA SER A 9 -6.09 -53.36 -19.23
C SER A 9 -5.62 -52.15 -18.43
N LEU A 10 -5.86 -50.93 -18.93
CA LEU A 10 -5.73 -49.68 -18.18
C LEU A 10 -6.88 -49.62 -17.17
N ALA A 11 -6.64 -50.04 -15.93
CA ALA A 11 -7.55 -49.82 -14.85
C ALA A 11 -7.56 -48.31 -14.52
N LEU A 12 -8.54 -47.58 -15.05
CA LEU A 12 -8.89 -46.25 -14.55
C LEU A 12 -9.45 -46.44 -13.13
N LEU A 13 -8.62 -46.21 -12.13
CA LEU A 13 -9.08 -45.91 -10.79
C LEU A 13 -9.70 -44.53 -10.82
N ALA A 14 -10.99 -44.47 -11.15
CA ALA A 14 -11.83 -43.32 -10.87
C ALA A 14 -11.96 -43.25 -9.33
N GLY A 15 -11.06 -42.50 -8.71
CA GLY A 15 -11.28 -42.02 -7.35
C GLY A 15 -12.48 -41.08 -7.43
N ILE A 16 -13.62 -41.54 -6.96
CA ILE A 16 -14.77 -40.71 -6.65
C ILE A 16 -14.34 -39.87 -5.46
N SER A 17 -13.73 -38.72 -5.72
CA SER A 17 -13.68 -37.66 -4.73
C SER A 17 -15.10 -37.14 -4.58
N VAL A 18 -15.79 -37.66 -3.57
CA VAL A 18 -16.99 -37.00 -3.04
C VAL A 18 -16.50 -35.63 -2.64
N SER A 19 -16.91 -34.62 -3.40
CA SER A 19 -16.84 -33.24 -2.95
C SER A 19 -17.67 -33.18 -1.65
N CYS A 20 -17.00 -33.42 -0.51
CA CYS A 20 -17.54 -32.96 0.76
C CYS A 20 -17.60 -31.45 0.64
N SER A 21 -18.78 -30.88 0.49
CA SER A 21 -18.96 -29.46 0.75
C SER A 21 -18.36 -29.20 2.12
N THR A 22 -17.32 -28.41 2.16
CA THR A 22 -16.61 -28.08 3.38
C THR A 22 -17.58 -27.32 4.28
N THR A 23 -17.92 -27.90 5.40
CA THR A 23 -18.85 -27.29 6.37
C THR A 23 -18.18 -27.10 7.72
N GLU A 24 -16.85 -27.25 7.74
CA GLU A 24 -16.09 -27.18 8.98
C GLU A 24 -16.20 -25.79 9.63
N TYR A 25 -16.21 -24.72 8.82
CA TYR A 25 -16.41 -23.34 9.30
C TYR A 25 -17.71 -23.18 10.09
N LYS A 26 -18.78 -23.96 9.79
CA LYS A 26 -20.06 -23.91 10.51
C LYS A 26 -19.96 -24.33 11.98
N LYS A 27 -18.89 -25.03 12.36
CA LYS A 27 -18.58 -25.37 13.77
C LYS A 27 -18.27 -24.12 14.61
N TYR A 28 -17.84 -23.05 13.97
CA TYR A 28 -17.51 -21.78 14.61
C TYR A 28 -18.65 -20.75 14.53
N ALA A 29 -19.90 -21.22 14.43
CA ALA A 29 -21.07 -20.34 14.38
C ALA A 29 -21.06 -19.35 15.57
N GLY A 30 -21.13 -18.05 15.28
CA GLY A 30 -21.02 -16.96 16.26
C GLY A 30 -19.59 -16.39 16.44
N ASP A 31 -18.58 -16.93 15.73
CA ASP A 31 -17.22 -16.40 15.67
C ASP A 31 -16.82 -16.27 14.20
N GLU A 32 -17.19 -15.13 13.57
CA GLU A 32 -16.96 -14.90 12.15
C GLU A 32 -15.47 -14.95 11.79
N ALA A 33 -14.57 -14.48 12.65
CA ALA A 33 -13.13 -14.52 12.39
C ALA A 33 -12.63 -15.97 12.24
N LYS A 34 -13.03 -16.86 13.15
CA LYS A 34 -12.68 -18.29 13.04
C LYS A 34 -13.38 -18.97 11.86
N GLN A 35 -14.59 -18.56 11.50
CA GLN A 35 -15.24 -19.06 10.30
C GLN A 35 -14.42 -18.69 9.05
N VAL A 36 -13.97 -17.44 8.93
CA VAL A 36 -13.12 -16.99 7.81
C VAL A 36 -11.80 -17.75 7.80
N ALA A 37 -11.15 -17.93 8.95
CA ALA A 37 -9.91 -18.71 9.05
C ALA A 37 -10.10 -20.15 8.56
N SER A 38 -11.21 -20.81 8.95
CA SER A 38 -11.56 -22.16 8.48
C SER A 38 -11.79 -22.19 6.97
N ILE A 39 -12.55 -21.23 6.42
CA ILE A 39 -12.81 -21.10 4.98
C ILE A 39 -11.50 -20.97 4.19
N LEU A 40 -10.56 -20.13 4.65
CA LEU A 40 -9.26 -19.95 3.98
C LEU A 40 -8.44 -21.24 3.95
N ARG A 41 -8.49 -22.03 5.03
CA ARG A 41 -7.79 -23.33 5.09
C ARG A 41 -8.45 -24.38 4.21
N GLU A 42 -9.75 -24.52 4.30
CA GLU A 42 -10.53 -25.56 3.62
C GLU A 42 -10.53 -25.38 2.10
N ASN A 43 -10.53 -24.13 1.63
CA ASN A 43 -10.45 -23.82 0.20
C ASN A 43 -9.02 -23.78 -0.35
N GLY A 44 -8.01 -24.16 0.45
CA GLY A 44 -6.63 -24.24 -0.01
C GLY A 44 -5.98 -22.88 -0.35
N CYS A 45 -6.54 -21.77 0.14
CA CYS A 45 -6.02 -20.43 -0.16
C CYS A 45 -4.54 -20.28 0.19
N MET A 46 -4.12 -20.91 1.28
CA MET A 46 -2.74 -20.88 1.79
C MET A 46 -1.74 -21.61 0.88
N GLU A 47 -2.20 -22.42 -0.06
CA GLU A 47 -1.29 -23.14 -0.99
C GLU A 47 -0.61 -22.17 -1.98
N CYS A 48 -1.28 -21.05 -2.31
CA CYS A 48 -0.74 -20.00 -3.18
C CYS A 48 -0.47 -18.69 -2.45
N HIS A 49 -1.21 -18.42 -1.36
CA HIS A 49 -1.17 -17.16 -0.63
C HIS A 49 -0.44 -17.26 0.71
N ALA A 50 0.65 -18.04 0.76
CA ALA A 50 1.60 -18.06 1.86
C ALA A 50 3.03 -18.08 1.29
N ALA A 51 3.89 -17.20 1.77
CA ALA A 51 5.27 -17.05 1.26
C ALA A 51 6.09 -18.35 1.35
N ASN A 52 5.79 -19.21 2.33
CA ASN A 52 6.50 -20.47 2.58
C ASN A 52 5.62 -21.70 2.30
N ALA A 53 4.60 -21.58 1.46
CA ALA A 53 3.76 -22.71 1.10
C ALA A 53 4.59 -23.83 0.46
N PRO A 54 4.44 -25.09 0.90
CA PRO A 54 5.16 -26.21 0.32
C PRO A 54 4.66 -26.45 -1.12
N LEU A 55 5.61 -26.66 -2.05
CA LEU A 55 5.26 -27.00 -3.41
C LEU A 55 4.48 -28.34 -3.42
N PRO A 56 3.26 -28.40 -3.97
CA PRO A 56 2.50 -29.62 -4.06
C PRO A 56 3.22 -30.65 -4.95
N PHE A 57 2.95 -31.95 -4.76
CA PHE A 57 3.69 -33.02 -5.43
C PHE A 57 3.68 -32.90 -6.96
N TYR A 58 2.58 -32.42 -7.56
CA TYR A 58 2.45 -32.19 -9.00
C TYR A 58 3.21 -30.94 -9.48
N GLY A 59 3.63 -30.08 -8.57
CA GLY A 59 4.49 -28.93 -8.87
C GLY A 59 5.90 -29.29 -9.34
N ASN A 60 6.27 -30.58 -9.27
CA ASN A 60 7.52 -31.10 -9.83
C ASN A 60 7.32 -31.73 -11.23
N PHE A 61 6.11 -31.79 -11.76
CA PHE A 61 5.87 -32.35 -13.07
C PHE A 61 6.27 -31.35 -14.19
N PRO A 62 6.82 -31.83 -15.29
CA PRO A 62 7.10 -30.98 -16.45
C PRO A 62 5.83 -30.23 -16.90
N ILE A 63 5.95 -28.99 -17.31
CA ILE A 63 4.87 -28.09 -17.77
C ILE A 63 3.92 -27.67 -16.64
N ILE A 64 3.24 -28.61 -15.98
CA ILE A 64 2.31 -28.32 -14.86
C ILE A 64 3.06 -27.61 -13.73
N GLY A 65 4.25 -28.08 -13.37
CA GLY A 65 5.02 -27.51 -12.28
C GLY A 65 5.45 -26.08 -12.52
N SER A 66 5.70 -25.66 -13.75
CA SER A 66 6.02 -24.26 -14.05
C SER A 66 4.81 -23.34 -13.85
N VAL A 67 3.62 -23.80 -14.24
CA VAL A 67 2.36 -23.06 -14.03
C VAL A 67 2.06 -22.92 -12.55
N VAL A 68 2.15 -24.02 -11.79
CA VAL A 68 1.89 -24.00 -10.33
C VAL A 68 2.85 -23.07 -9.60
N LYS A 69 4.14 -23.13 -9.91
CA LYS A 69 5.14 -22.25 -9.31
C LYS A 69 4.86 -20.77 -9.62
N ALA A 70 4.48 -20.48 -10.87
CA ALA A 70 4.12 -19.11 -11.27
C ALA A 70 2.90 -18.62 -10.49
N ASP A 71 1.85 -19.45 -10.35
CA ASP A 71 0.64 -19.09 -9.61
C ASP A 71 0.91 -18.89 -8.12
N MET A 72 1.72 -19.75 -7.50
CA MET A 72 2.12 -19.60 -6.09
C MET A 72 2.93 -18.31 -5.89
N THR A 73 3.88 -18.01 -6.80
CA THR A 73 4.67 -16.79 -6.75
C THR A 73 3.79 -15.55 -6.90
N GLU A 74 2.88 -15.56 -7.86
CA GLU A 74 1.95 -14.45 -8.09
C GLU A 74 0.97 -14.27 -6.93
N GLY A 75 0.41 -15.38 -6.42
CA GLY A 75 -0.49 -15.37 -5.28
C GLY A 75 0.16 -14.75 -4.04
N ALA A 76 1.37 -15.24 -3.68
CA ALA A 76 2.11 -14.70 -2.53
C ALA A 76 2.57 -13.24 -2.72
N ARG A 77 2.83 -12.81 -3.97
CA ARG A 77 3.13 -11.40 -4.27
C ARG A 77 1.91 -10.50 -4.13
N TYR A 78 0.73 -10.98 -4.51
CA TYR A 78 -0.50 -10.19 -4.37
C TYR A 78 -0.92 -10.05 -2.91
N VAL A 79 -0.91 -11.17 -2.15
CA VAL A 79 -1.21 -11.19 -0.72
C VAL A 79 -0.62 -12.45 -0.08
N ASP A 80 0.02 -12.27 1.07
CA ASP A 80 0.41 -13.35 1.97
C ASP A 80 -0.57 -13.38 3.15
N PHE A 81 -1.45 -14.35 3.18
CA PHE A 81 -2.45 -14.49 4.23
C PHE A 81 -1.92 -15.13 5.53
N SER A 82 -0.62 -15.40 5.64
CA SER A 82 -0.06 -16.06 6.85
C SER A 82 -0.32 -15.22 8.10
N ALA A 83 0.00 -13.93 8.06
CA ALA A 83 -0.24 -13.01 9.19
C ALA A 83 -1.74 -12.79 9.45
N MET A 84 -2.54 -12.68 8.38
CA MET A 84 -3.99 -12.56 8.50
C MET A 84 -4.61 -13.77 9.18
N LEU A 85 -4.21 -14.98 8.78
CA LEU A 85 -4.71 -16.23 9.35
C LEU A 85 -4.38 -16.33 10.84
N GLU A 86 -3.14 -15.99 11.23
CA GLU A 86 -2.72 -15.93 12.63
C GLU A 86 -3.56 -14.90 13.42
N ALA A 87 -3.80 -13.73 12.85
CA ALA A 87 -4.64 -12.69 13.46
C ALA A 87 -6.08 -13.19 13.67
N LEU A 88 -6.69 -13.78 12.65
CA LEU A 88 -8.05 -14.34 12.73
C LEU A 88 -8.17 -15.41 13.82
N GLU A 89 -7.18 -16.31 13.94
CA GLU A 89 -7.18 -17.40 14.92
C GLU A 89 -6.92 -16.92 16.35
N SER A 90 -6.11 -15.89 16.51
CA SER A 90 -5.75 -15.31 17.82
C SER A 90 -6.68 -14.17 18.27
N GLY A 91 -7.63 -13.75 17.44
CA GLY A 91 -8.52 -12.62 17.70
C GLY A 91 -7.80 -11.26 17.67
N GLN A 92 -6.66 -11.19 16.95
CA GLN A 92 -5.93 -9.94 16.74
C GLN A 92 -6.47 -9.18 15.53
N PRO A 93 -6.21 -7.86 15.45
CA PRO A 93 -6.59 -7.06 14.29
C PRO A 93 -5.94 -7.58 12.99
N VAL A 94 -6.71 -7.59 11.91
CA VAL A 94 -6.20 -7.78 10.55
C VAL A 94 -5.84 -6.45 9.91
N SER A 95 -4.97 -6.46 8.90
CA SER A 95 -4.68 -5.24 8.15
C SER A 95 -5.87 -4.85 7.27
N GLU A 96 -6.09 -3.54 7.08
CA GLU A 96 -7.16 -3.02 6.21
C GLU A 96 -6.98 -3.48 4.75
N VAL A 97 -5.73 -3.59 4.31
CA VAL A 97 -5.37 -4.04 2.96
C VAL A 97 -5.71 -5.52 2.75
N ASP A 98 -5.36 -6.39 3.70
CA ASP A 98 -5.68 -7.82 3.59
C ASP A 98 -7.19 -8.05 3.63
N LEU A 99 -7.90 -7.31 4.49
CA LEU A 99 -9.36 -7.31 4.54
C LEU A 99 -9.94 -6.92 3.17
N ALA A 100 -9.46 -5.82 2.56
CA ALA A 100 -9.95 -5.35 1.25
C ALA A 100 -9.63 -6.33 0.12
N LYS A 101 -8.45 -6.97 0.14
CA LYS A 101 -8.06 -8.00 -0.83
C LYS A 101 -8.96 -9.24 -0.72
N LEU A 102 -9.25 -9.70 0.49
CA LEU A 102 -10.13 -10.86 0.70
C LEU A 102 -11.58 -10.54 0.35
N GLU A 103 -12.09 -9.39 0.79
CA GLU A 103 -13.44 -8.92 0.44
C GLU A 103 -13.64 -8.82 -1.09
N HIS A 104 -12.70 -8.18 -1.79
CA HIS A 104 -12.76 -8.11 -3.25
C HIS A 104 -12.77 -9.50 -3.89
N THR A 105 -12.01 -10.43 -3.37
CA THR A 105 -11.97 -11.83 -3.82
C THR A 105 -13.33 -12.50 -3.69
N ALA A 106 -13.99 -12.34 -2.54
CA ALA A 106 -15.32 -12.88 -2.30
C ALA A 106 -16.39 -12.25 -3.21
N MET A 107 -16.32 -10.92 -3.41
CA MET A 107 -17.24 -10.18 -4.28
C MET A 107 -17.10 -10.56 -5.76
N SER A 108 -15.87 -10.61 -6.26
CA SER A 108 -15.58 -10.83 -7.68
C SER A 108 -15.66 -12.31 -8.08
N GLY A 109 -15.52 -13.23 -7.15
CA GLY A 109 -15.39 -14.65 -7.43
C GLY A 109 -14.16 -14.99 -8.28
N SER A 110 -13.13 -14.16 -8.24
CA SER A 110 -11.92 -14.29 -9.07
C SER A 110 -10.97 -15.40 -8.60
N MET A 111 -11.19 -15.95 -7.42
CA MET A 111 -10.39 -17.02 -6.81
C MET A 111 -11.26 -18.22 -6.43
N PRO A 112 -10.72 -19.44 -6.57
CA PRO A 112 -9.46 -19.76 -7.21
C PRO A 112 -9.50 -19.53 -8.73
N PRO A 113 -8.34 -19.33 -9.41
CA PRO A 113 -8.32 -19.24 -10.86
C PRO A 113 -8.88 -20.52 -11.50
N ALA A 114 -9.62 -20.40 -12.62
CA ALA A 114 -10.25 -21.53 -13.28
C ALA A 114 -9.29 -22.69 -13.58
N LYS A 115 -8.03 -22.40 -13.91
CA LYS A 115 -6.98 -23.41 -14.12
C LYS A 115 -6.64 -24.19 -12.85
N PHE A 116 -6.73 -23.58 -11.66
CA PHE A 116 -6.47 -24.23 -10.38
C PHE A 116 -7.58 -25.22 -10.02
N SER A 117 -8.85 -24.85 -10.20
CA SER A 117 -9.99 -25.70 -9.91
C SER A 117 -10.07 -26.99 -10.79
N HIS A 118 -9.23 -27.07 -11.83
CA HIS A 118 -9.08 -28.26 -12.68
C HIS A 118 -7.83 -29.09 -12.38
N MET A 119 -7.01 -28.67 -11.38
CA MET A 119 -5.83 -29.42 -10.98
C MET A 119 -6.20 -30.60 -10.06
N PRO A 120 -5.38 -31.68 -10.03
CA PRO A 120 -5.57 -32.77 -9.08
C PRO A 120 -5.63 -32.23 -7.64
N ASN A 121 -6.55 -32.74 -6.83
CA ASN A 121 -6.87 -32.33 -5.46
C ASN A 121 -7.62 -30.98 -5.30
N HIS A 122 -7.81 -30.21 -6.38
CA HIS A 122 -8.52 -28.94 -6.33
C HIS A 122 -9.79 -28.95 -7.20
N TRP A 123 -10.19 -30.13 -7.66
CA TRP A 123 -11.35 -30.26 -8.56
C TRP A 123 -12.62 -29.78 -7.87
N GLY A 124 -13.19 -28.70 -8.44
CA GLY A 124 -14.43 -28.12 -7.95
C GLY A 124 -14.28 -27.20 -6.74
N THR A 125 -13.04 -26.90 -6.27
CA THR A 125 -12.85 -25.91 -5.22
C THR A 125 -13.23 -24.53 -5.73
N SER A 126 -14.13 -23.87 -5.03
CA SER A 126 -14.50 -22.45 -5.21
C SER A 126 -15.28 -22.04 -3.97
N LEU A 127 -15.16 -20.79 -3.59
CA LEU A 127 -16.02 -20.23 -2.54
C LEU A 127 -17.48 -20.38 -2.94
N ASP A 128 -18.27 -21.05 -2.13
CA ASP A 128 -19.72 -21.11 -2.31
C ASP A 128 -20.39 -19.80 -1.84
N ASN A 129 -21.71 -19.70 -2.04
CA ASN A 129 -22.43 -18.47 -1.68
C ASN A 129 -22.51 -18.26 -0.16
N ASP A 130 -22.56 -19.31 0.63
CA ASP A 130 -22.60 -19.22 2.09
C ASP A 130 -21.24 -18.77 2.62
N GLU A 131 -20.14 -19.31 2.12
CA GLU A 131 -18.77 -18.93 2.45
C GLU A 131 -18.48 -17.46 2.07
N LYS A 132 -18.89 -17.05 0.87
CA LYS A 132 -18.83 -15.64 0.44
C LYS A 132 -19.60 -14.72 1.38
N ALA A 133 -20.81 -15.12 1.78
CA ALA A 133 -21.64 -14.33 2.68
C ALA A 133 -20.96 -14.18 4.07
N VAL A 134 -20.32 -15.23 4.59
CA VAL A 134 -19.56 -15.17 5.84
C VAL A 134 -18.38 -14.21 5.73
N ILE A 135 -17.58 -14.33 4.66
CA ILE A 135 -16.43 -13.42 4.43
C ILE A 135 -16.89 -11.98 4.33
N LEU A 136 -17.94 -11.69 3.56
CA LEU A 136 -18.45 -10.32 3.37
C LEU A 136 -19.07 -9.76 4.64
N SER A 137 -19.79 -10.56 5.42
CA SER A 137 -20.32 -10.16 6.73
C SER A 137 -19.21 -9.80 7.70
N TRP A 138 -18.21 -10.69 7.81
CA TRP A 138 -17.04 -10.44 8.66
C TRP A 138 -16.29 -9.18 8.22
N ALA A 139 -16.02 -9.02 6.92
CA ALA A 139 -15.30 -7.85 6.41
C ALA A 139 -16.03 -6.55 6.71
N ALA A 140 -17.37 -6.52 6.54
CA ALA A 140 -18.18 -5.34 6.87
C ALA A 140 -18.14 -5.02 8.37
N ASN A 141 -18.23 -6.04 9.24
CA ASN A 141 -18.18 -5.88 10.68
C ASN A 141 -16.80 -5.41 11.16
N GLU A 142 -15.73 -5.99 10.63
CA GLU A 142 -14.34 -5.63 10.97
C GLU A 142 -14.02 -4.21 10.48
N ARG A 143 -14.44 -3.85 9.26
CA ARG A 143 -14.27 -2.47 8.75
C ARG A 143 -15.00 -1.48 9.62
N LYS A 144 -16.27 -1.74 9.95
CA LYS A 144 -17.08 -0.85 10.80
C LYS A 144 -16.47 -0.67 12.19
N ALA A 145 -15.88 -1.72 12.74
CA ALA A 145 -15.29 -1.67 14.08
C ALA A 145 -13.97 -0.91 14.15
N ARG A 146 -13.16 -0.92 13.06
CA ARG A 146 -11.77 -0.50 13.12
C ARG A 146 -11.37 0.60 12.13
N PHE A 147 -11.95 0.60 10.93
CA PHE A 147 -11.47 1.40 9.80
C PHE A 147 -12.47 2.47 9.35
N THR A 148 -13.73 2.36 9.75
CA THR A 148 -14.77 3.33 9.40
C THR A 148 -14.52 4.66 10.09
N SER A 149 -14.42 5.73 9.30
CA SER A 149 -14.31 7.10 9.81
C SER A 149 -15.56 7.51 10.59
N PRO A 150 -15.42 8.20 11.74
CA PRO A 150 -16.59 8.67 12.49
C PRO A 150 -17.42 9.73 11.76
N THR A 151 -16.91 10.30 10.67
CA THR A 151 -17.58 11.34 9.87
C THR A 151 -18.20 10.83 8.58
N VAL A 152 -18.07 9.53 8.28
CA VAL A 152 -18.65 8.92 7.07
C VAL A 152 -20.18 8.83 7.21
N ALA A 153 -20.91 9.01 6.12
CA ALA A 153 -22.34 8.75 6.11
C ALA A 153 -22.63 7.24 6.16
N ASP A 154 -23.73 6.84 6.80
CA ASP A 154 -24.07 5.42 7.03
C ASP A 154 -24.04 4.58 5.77
N GLU A 155 -24.47 5.13 4.62
CA GLU A 155 -24.49 4.46 3.35
C GLU A 155 -23.10 4.14 2.79
N PHE A 156 -22.05 4.85 3.24
CA PHE A 156 -20.66 4.66 2.85
C PHE A 156 -19.80 4.02 3.96
N ALA A 157 -20.39 3.61 5.08
CA ALA A 157 -19.66 3.06 6.21
C ALA A 157 -18.82 1.83 5.88
N ASN A 158 -19.24 1.05 4.86
CA ASN A 158 -18.54 -0.15 4.40
C ASN A 158 -17.67 0.08 3.14
N GLU A 159 -17.48 1.33 2.71
CA GLU A 159 -16.60 1.60 1.59
C GLU A 159 -15.13 1.38 1.97
N PRO A 160 -14.29 0.84 1.05
CA PRO A 160 -12.87 0.63 1.32
C PRO A 160 -12.08 1.93 1.42
N LEU A 161 -12.60 3.02 0.86
CA LEU A 161 -12.06 4.36 1.00
C LEU A 161 -12.89 5.12 2.02
N GLN A 162 -12.23 5.81 2.93
CA GLN A 162 -12.88 6.54 4.03
C GLN A 162 -12.57 8.04 3.97
N PRO A 163 -13.49 8.90 4.41
CA PRO A 163 -13.23 10.33 4.43
C PRO A 163 -12.08 10.66 5.39
N LEU A 164 -11.26 11.62 4.99
CA LEU A 164 -10.16 12.12 5.78
C LEU A 164 -10.68 12.69 7.11
N MET A 165 -9.95 12.46 8.19
CA MET A 165 -10.24 13.12 9.46
C MET A 165 -10.09 14.64 9.35
N GLU A 166 -10.81 15.40 10.16
CA GLU A 166 -10.76 16.87 10.08
C GLU A 166 -9.44 17.45 10.58
N SER A 167 -8.89 16.85 11.62
CA SER A 167 -7.60 17.26 12.20
C SER A 167 -6.96 16.12 12.99
N ILE A 168 -5.65 16.21 13.17
CA ILE A 168 -4.89 15.41 14.13
C ILE A 168 -4.59 16.32 15.32
N PRO A 169 -4.76 15.87 16.57
CA PRO A 169 -4.37 16.66 17.75
C PRO A 169 -2.88 16.99 17.72
N VAL A 170 -2.55 18.29 17.88
CA VAL A 170 -1.18 18.81 17.87
C VAL A 170 -0.97 19.87 18.95
N ASP A 171 0.27 20.11 19.34
CA ASP A 171 0.68 21.25 20.13
C ASP A 171 0.96 22.46 19.21
N SER A 172 0.15 23.51 19.31
CA SER A 172 0.26 24.68 18.44
C SER A 172 1.59 25.44 18.56
N ALA A 173 2.23 25.42 19.73
CA ALA A 173 3.55 26.04 19.90
C ALA A 173 4.63 25.23 19.18
N LYS A 174 4.57 23.91 19.28
CA LYS A 174 5.46 23.01 18.53
C LYS A 174 5.22 23.11 17.04
N VAL A 175 3.97 23.21 16.58
CA VAL A 175 3.62 23.45 15.16
C VAL A 175 4.28 24.71 14.62
N ALA A 176 4.23 25.83 15.36
CA ALA A 176 4.88 27.08 14.92
C ALA A 176 6.40 26.93 14.78
N LEU A 177 7.06 26.25 15.72
CA LEU A 177 8.48 25.94 15.62
C LEU A 177 8.78 24.98 14.45
N GLY A 178 7.95 23.96 14.27
CA GLY A 178 8.07 23.00 13.18
C GLY A 178 7.94 23.65 11.81
N PHE A 179 6.99 24.57 11.65
CA PHE A 179 6.86 25.36 10.44
C PHE A 179 8.13 26.18 10.15
N ALA A 180 8.69 26.85 11.17
CA ALA A 180 9.92 27.61 11.02
C ALA A 180 11.09 26.71 10.61
N LEU A 181 11.27 25.56 11.28
CA LEU A 181 12.32 24.57 10.99
C LEU A 181 12.15 23.96 9.60
N TYR A 182 10.91 23.64 9.18
CA TYR A 182 10.61 23.08 7.87
C TYR A 182 11.10 23.98 6.71
N HIS A 183 11.12 25.28 6.91
CA HIS A 183 11.59 26.29 5.95
C HIS A 183 13.04 26.75 6.20
N ASP A 184 13.70 26.22 7.24
CA ASP A 184 15.01 26.70 7.67
C ASP A 184 16.14 26.02 6.90
N THR A 185 16.83 26.75 6.06
CA THR A 185 17.98 26.24 5.29
C THR A 185 19.19 25.91 6.16
N ARG A 186 19.25 26.36 7.42
CA ARG A 186 20.30 26.01 8.37
C ARG A 186 20.29 24.52 8.76
N LEU A 187 19.21 23.79 8.40
CA LEU A 187 19.15 22.35 8.51
C LEU A 187 19.98 21.63 7.44
N SER A 188 20.54 22.37 6.46
CA SER A 188 21.53 21.83 5.52
C SER A 188 22.93 22.41 5.77
N ALA A 189 23.97 21.62 5.54
CA ALA A 189 25.35 21.93 5.88
C ALA A 189 25.94 23.15 5.14
N ASP A 190 25.34 23.55 4.02
CA ASP A 190 25.74 24.71 3.24
C ASP A 190 24.68 25.82 3.23
N ASN A 191 23.63 25.70 4.03
CA ASN A 191 22.51 26.63 4.17
C ASN A 191 21.72 26.86 2.85
N THR A 192 21.66 25.89 1.95
CA THR A 192 20.99 26.03 0.65
C THR A 192 19.67 25.30 0.54
N VAL A 193 19.46 24.25 1.37
CA VAL A 193 18.31 23.32 1.28
C VAL A 193 17.56 23.32 2.61
N SER A 194 16.23 23.34 2.52
CA SER A 194 15.30 23.07 3.63
C SER A 194 14.35 21.94 3.25
N CYS A 195 13.50 21.47 4.17
CA CYS A 195 12.44 20.52 3.82
C CYS A 195 11.53 21.06 2.73
N ALA A 196 11.15 22.34 2.81
CA ALA A 196 10.32 23.03 1.81
C ALA A 196 10.95 23.09 0.42
N THR A 197 12.28 22.91 0.28
CA THR A 197 12.95 22.92 -1.03
C THR A 197 12.52 21.72 -1.89
N CYS A 198 12.42 20.52 -1.29
CA CYS A 198 12.01 19.29 -1.97
C CYS A 198 10.52 18.98 -1.77
N HIS A 199 9.91 19.52 -0.72
CA HIS A 199 8.53 19.28 -0.35
C HIS A 199 7.74 20.58 -0.29
N GLY A 200 7.74 21.34 -1.41
CA GLY A 200 7.06 22.64 -1.51
C GLY A 200 5.55 22.52 -1.31
N LEU A 201 5.02 23.25 -0.32
CA LEU A 201 3.59 23.18 0.00
C LEU A 201 2.73 23.73 -1.15
N GLU A 202 3.20 24.74 -1.87
CA GLU A 202 2.54 25.33 -3.03
C GLU A 202 2.49 24.37 -4.25
N THR A 203 3.29 23.31 -4.25
CA THR A 203 3.45 22.39 -5.37
C THR A 203 2.91 21.00 -5.12
N GLY A 204 2.09 20.84 -4.06
CA GLY A 204 1.52 19.54 -3.68
C GLY A 204 2.37 18.78 -2.67
N GLY A 205 3.28 19.45 -1.96
CA GLY A 205 4.18 18.81 -1.00
C GLY A 205 5.33 18.03 -1.66
N VAL A 206 5.66 18.37 -2.91
CA VAL A 206 6.74 17.80 -3.73
C VAL A 206 7.42 18.90 -4.53
N ASP A 207 8.59 18.65 -5.13
CA ASP A 207 9.28 19.58 -6.02
C ASP A 207 8.99 19.36 -7.52
N ARG A 208 8.20 18.36 -7.86
CA ARG A 208 7.84 17.98 -9.23
C ARG A 208 9.03 17.62 -10.13
N LYS A 209 10.13 17.19 -9.53
CA LYS A 209 11.31 16.71 -10.25
C LYS A 209 11.34 15.18 -10.17
N GLN A 210 11.98 14.55 -11.14
CA GLN A 210 12.22 13.10 -11.10
C GLN A 210 13.02 12.74 -9.84
N TYR A 211 14.10 13.46 -9.60
CA TYR A 211 14.92 13.37 -8.39
C TYR A 211 15.17 14.77 -7.85
N SER A 212 14.98 14.93 -6.56
CA SER A 212 15.25 16.20 -5.88
C SER A 212 16.75 16.51 -5.88
N GLU A 213 17.06 17.80 -5.93
CA GLU A 213 18.43 18.31 -5.87
C GLU A 213 18.75 18.75 -4.44
N GLY A 214 19.72 18.10 -3.82
CA GLY A 214 20.25 18.42 -2.50
C GLY A 214 21.46 19.36 -2.57
N ILE A 215 22.21 19.41 -1.47
CA ILE A 215 23.41 20.26 -1.36
C ILE A 215 24.39 19.99 -2.50
N LYS A 216 25.05 21.05 -2.98
CA LYS A 216 26.07 20.99 -4.06
C LYS A 216 25.51 20.43 -5.38
N GLY A 217 24.22 20.49 -5.63
CA GLY A 217 23.59 19.97 -6.83
C GLY A 217 23.56 18.46 -6.95
N GLN A 218 23.67 17.72 -5.85
CA GLN A 218 23.59 16.27 -5.86
C GLN A 218 22.13 15.82 -6.02
N LEU A 219 21.90 14.78 -6.81
CA LEU A 219 20.56 14.25 -7.04
C LEU A 219 20.23 13.11 -6.09
N GLY A 220 19.01 13.09 -5.60
CA GLY A 220 18.44 11.97 -4.84
C GLY A 220 18.36 10.69 -5.66
N GLY A 221 18.14 9.56 -5.01
CA GLY A 221 18.03 8.25 -5.65
C GLY A 221 16.60 7.79 -5.94
N VAL A 222 15.59 8.48 -5.40
CA VAL A 222 14.16 8.19 -5.59
C VAL A 222 13.37 9.49 -5.68
N ASN A 223 12.17 9.42 -6.23
CA ASN A 223 11.24 10.54 -6.29
C ASN A 223 10.79 10.95 -4.88
N ALA A 224 10.72 12.26 -4.61
CA ALA A 224 10.26 12.80 -3.34
C ALA A 224 8.75 12.56 -3.16
N PRO A 225 8.31 11.76 -2.18
CA PRO A 225 6.89 11.58 -1.91
C PRO A 225 6.30 12.85 -1.29
N THR A 226 5.00 13.06 -1.47
CA THR A 226 4.33 14.20 -0.85
C THR A 226 4.37 14.13 0.68
N VAL A 227 4.52 15.29 1.32
CA VAL A 227 4.36 15.47 2.77
C VAL A 227 2.89 15.64 3.17
N TYR A 228 2.01 15.97 2.23
CA TYR A 228 0.58 16.04 2.50
C TYR A 228 0.04 14.67 2.90
N ASN A 229 -0.72 14.65 3.99
CA ASN A 229 -1.32 13.45 4.59
C ASN A 229 -0.30 12.37 5.03
N ALA A 230 1.01 12.69 5.06
CA ALA A 230 2.07 11.75 5.44
C ALA A 230 1.92 11.23 6.88
N ALA A 231 1.30 12.00 7.76
CA ALA A 231 0.96 11.58 9.13
C ALA A 231 0.04 10.36 9.21
N LEU A 232 -0.66 10.03 8.13
CA LEU A 232 -1.57 8.88 8.03
C LEU A 232 -0.88 7.62 7.47
N ASN A 233 0.36 7.72 7.03
CA ASN A 233 1.13 6.55 6.59
C ASN A 233 1.54 5.71 7.80
N PHE A 234 1.48 4.38 7.65
CA PHE A 234 1.93 3.45 8.70
C PHE A 234 3.46 3.41 8.86
N ALA A 235 4.21 3.91 7.88
CA ALA A 235 5.66 4.08 7.88
C ALA A 235 6.06 5.17 6.88
N GLN A 236 7.24 5.76 7.00
CA GLN A 236 7.71 6.82 6.13
C GLN A 236 8.80 6.33 5.17
N PHE A 237 9.02 7.09 4.08
CA PHE A 237 9.81 6.74 2.89
C PHE A 237 9.17 5.64 2.02
N TRP A 238 9.71 5.45 0.81
CA TRP A 238 9.26 4.40 -0.11
C TRP A 238 9.54 2.98 0.42
N ASP A 239 10.66 2.81 1.12
CA ASP A 239 11.11 1.56 1.72
C ASP A 239 10.61 1.34 3.16
N GLY A 240 9.96 2.35 3.75
CA GLY A 240 9.43 2.31 5.11
C GLY A 240 10.48 2.20 6.20
N ARG A 241 11.66 2.76 5.97
CA ARG A 241 12.78 2.69 6.93
C ARG A 241 12.59 3.53 8.20
N ALA A 242 11.62 4.45 8.22
CA ALA A 242 11.23 5.19 9.42
C ALA A 242 9.79 4.86 9.83
N ALA A 243 9.57 4.66 11.12
CA ALA A 243 8.30 4.24 11.68
C ALA A 243 7.26 5.38 11.72
N ASP A 244 7.71 6.62 11.88
CA ASP A 244 6.85 7.80 12.00
C ASP A 244 7.52 9.06 11.41
N LEU A 245 6.80 10.20 11.47
CA LEU A 245 7.29 11.49 10.97
C LEU A 245 8.52 11.98 11.75
N LYS A 246 8.58 11.74 13.06
CA LYS A 246 9.68 12.17 13.90
C LYS A 246 10.98 11.44 13.54
N GLU A 247 10.91 10.14 13.33
CA GLU A 247 12.05 9.35 12.86
C GLU A 247 12.44 9.73 11.42
N GLN A 248 11.46 9.98 10.56
CA GLN A 248 11.70 10.43 9.19
C GLN A 248 12.48 11.73 9.17
N ALA A 249 12.07 12.75 9.97
CA ALA A 249 12.67 14.07 10.01
C ALA A 249 14.15 14.05 10.44
N ALA A 250 14.62 12.96 11.06
CA ALA A 250 16.03 12.79 11.42
C ALA A 250 16.93 12.37 10.24
N GLY A 251 16.36 11.83 9.17
CA GLY A 251 17.14 11.27 8.05
C GLY A 251 17.74 12.31 7.12
N PRO A 252 16.95 13.14 6.44
CA PRO A 252 17.40 14.08 5.42
C PRO A 252 18.51 15.05 5.88
N PRO A 253 18.47 15.63 7.11
CA PRO A 253 19.52 16.52 7.57
C PRO A 253 20.93 15.88 7.60
N LEU A 254 20.99 14.58 7.85
CA LEU A 254 22.23 13.82 7.92
C LEU A 254 22.61 13.13 6.61
N ASN A 255 21.70 13.08 5.64
CA ASN A 255 21.98 12.45 4.34
C ASN A 255 22.97 13.30 3.53
N PRO A 256 24.15 12.76 3.17
CA PRO A 256 25.20 13.52 2.49
C PRO A 256 24.80 14.00 1.09
N VAL A 257 23.78 13.40 0.48
CA VAL A 257 23.24 13.77 -0.83
C VAL A 257 22.14 14.83 -0.73
N GLU A 258 21.41 14.87 0.40
CA GLU A 258 20.28 15.76 0.62
C GLU A 258 20.69 17.06 1.32
N MET A 259 20.91 17.01 2.64
CA MET A 259 21.20 18.19 3.46
C MET A 259 22.60 18.18 4.10
N GLY A 260 23.23 17.02 4.29
CA GLY A 260 24.67 16.81 4.44
C GLY A 260 25.35 17.23 5.74
N HIS A 261 24.62 17.50 6.83
CA HIS A 261 25.23 17.66 8.14
C HIS A 261 25.86 16.34 8.61
N LYS A 262 26.89 16.43 9.45
CA LYS A 262 27.57 15.24 10.01
C LYS A 262 26.88 14.72 11.26
N SER A 263 26.22 15.61 12.00
CA SER A 263 25.54 15.31 13.25
C SER A 263 24.44 16.32 13.56
N PHE A 264 23.50 15.96 14.42
CA PHE A 264 22.55 16.91 14.97
C PHE A 264 23.20 17.92 15.91
N ASP A 265 24.37 17.61 16.50
CA ASP A 265 25.12 18.58 17.31
C ASP A 265 25.58 19.76 16.45
N ASP A 266 25.99 19.53 15.20
CA ASP A 266 26.33 20.60 14.25
C ASP A 266 25.11 21.47 13.95
N ILE A 267 23.95 20.88 13.72
CA ILE A 267 22.68 21.59 13.49
C ILE A 267 22.30 22.43 14.71
N CYS A 268 22.35 21.84 15.90
CA CYS A 268 22.06 22.54 17.15
C CYS A 268 22.99 23.72 17.37
N ALA A 269 24.28 23.58 17.06
CA ALA A 269 25.25 24.67 17.16
C ALA A 269 24.94 25.83 16.23
N VAL A 270 24.59 25.54 14.97
CA VAL A 270 24.24 26.57 13.97
C VAL A 270 22.93 27.28 14.37
N LEU A 271 21.90 26.55 14.78
CA LEU A 271 20.65 27.15 15.24
C LEU A 271 20.82 28.02 16.49
N ALA A 272 21.74 27.67 17.41
CA ALA A 272 22.01 28.40 18.63
C ALA A 272 22.74 29.74 18.42
N GLU A 273 23.27 30.01 17.23
CA GLU A 273 23.82 31.33 16.86
C GLU A 273 22.73 32.38 16.80
N ASP A 274 21.51 32.01 16.45
CA ASP A 274 20.32 32.86 16.43
C ASP A 274 19.70 32.95 17.85
N LYS A 275 19.96 34.07 18.52
CA LYS A 275 19.52 34.27 19.92
C LYS A 275 18.01 34.45 20.04
N GLU A 276 17.36 35.02 19.03
CA GLU A 276 15.91 35.20 19.02
C GLU A 276 15.23 33.86 18.83
N PHE A 277 15.66 33.08 17.86
CA PHE A 277 15.14 31.73 17.65
C PHE A 277 15.42 30.81 18.83
N THR A 278 16.64 30.89 19.43
CA THR A 278 16.96 30.14 20.64
C THR A 278 16.01 30.45 21.79
N LYS A 279 15.71 31.75 22.01
CA LYS A 279 14.75 32.14 23.04
C LYS A 279 13.37 31.55 22.80
N THR A 280 12.83 31.75 21.57
CA THR A 280 11.50 31.23 21.18
C THR A 280 11.46 29.70 21.30
N PHE A 281 12.50 29.02 20.87
CA PHE A 281 12.59 27.57 20.97
C PHE A 281 12.59 27.07 22.41
N SER A 282 13.34 27.77 23.31
CA SER A 282 13.42 27.40 24.73
C SER A 282 12.13 27.66 25.51
N GLU A 283 11.22 28.51 25.02
CA GLU A 283 9.90 28.71 25.60
C GLU A 283 9.01 27.45 25.42
N VAL A 284 9.25 26.65 24.37
CA VAL A 284 8.54 25.41 24.07
C VAL A 284 9.31 24.18 24.54
N TYR A 285 10.64 24.20 24.36
CA TYR A 285 11.55 23.14 24.78
C TYR A 285 12.59 23.72 25.77
N PRO A 286 12.34 23.68 27.09
CA PRO A 286 13.23 24.25 28.10
C PRO A 286 14.64 23.67 28.14
N ASP A 287 14.81 22.45 27.64
CA ASP A 287 16.09 21.77 27.49
C ASP A 287 16.84 22.15 26.20
N GLY A 288 16.26 23.04 25.38
CA GLY A 288 16.90 23.62 24.19
C GLY A 288 16.92 22.72 22.97
N PHE A 289 17.83 23.02 22.03
CA PHE A 289 17.98 22.26 20.81
C PHE A 289 18.52 20.86 21.06
N SER A 290 17.86 19.88 20.48
CA SER A 290 18.32 18.50 20.42
C SER A 290 17.72 17.84 19.15
N GLN A 291 18.28 16.73 18.70
CA GLN A 291 17.66 15.96 17.62
C GLN A 291 16.20 15.69 17.92
N SER A 292 15.90 15.20 19.14
CA SER A 292 14.52 14.85 19.54
C SER A 292 13.57 16.02 19.44
N ASN A 293 13.96 17.21 19.92
CA ASN A 293 13.09 18.39 19.96
C ASN A 293 12.89 19.00 18.55
N ILE A 294 13.94 19.02 17.74
CA ILE A 294 13.89 19.51 16.35
C ILE A 294 12.98 18.62 15.52
N THR A 295 13.19 17.31 15.56
CA THR A 295 12.39 16.36 14.75
C THR A 295 10.95 16.25 15.23
N GLU A 296 10.71 16.38 16.54
CA GLU A 296 9.35 16.42 17.08
C GLU A 296 8.59 17.68 16.62
N ALA A 297 9.23 18.85 16.65
CA ALA A 297 8.60 20.07 16.18
C ALA A 297 8.23 19.97 14.70
N ILE A 298 9.13 19.45 13.83
CA ILE A 298 8.86 19.21 12.41
C ILE A 298 7.69 18.25 12.26
N ALA A 299 7.69 17.13 12.97
CA ALA A 299 6.61 16.14 12.92
C ALA A 299 5.26 16.73 13.37
N GLU A 300 5.23 17.57 14.42
CA GLU A 300 3.99 18.25 14.86
C GLU A 300 3.45 19.19 13.78
N PHE A 301 4.31 19.89 13.06
CA PHE A 301 3.89 20.70 11.92
C PHE A 301 3.33 19.82 10.79
N GLU A 302 4.02 18.76 10.40
CA GLU A 302 3.60 17.88 9.30
C GLU A 302 2.26 17.19 9.58
N LYS A 303 1.91 16.92 10.84
CA LYS A 303 0.57 16.42 11.23
C LYS A 303 -0.57 17.36 10.84
N THR A 304 -0.29 18.66 10.68
CA THR A 304 -1.29 19.65 10.25
C THR A 304 -1.54 19.64 8.74
N LEU A 305 -0.70 18.95 7.97
CA LEU A 305 -0.74 18.95 6.50
C LEU A 305 -1.79 17.97 5.95
N LEU A 306 -3.02 18.06 6.45
CA LEU A 306 -4.16 17.30 5.93
C LEU A 306 -4.85 18.07 4.81
N THR A 307 -5.26 17.36 3.76
CA THR A 307 -5.86 17.93 2.55
C THR A 307 -7.23 17.33 2.26
N PRO A 308 -8.29 17.75 2.96
CA PRO A 308 -9.65 17.28 2.66
C PRO A 308 -10.08 17.67 1.25
N SER A 309 -10.82 16.79 0.59
CA SER A 309 -11.18 16.87 -0.80
C SER A 309 -12.70 16.83 -1.05
N ARG A 310 -13.14 16.97 -2.32
CA ARG A 310 -14.54 16.80 -2.72
C ARG A 310 -15.01 15.36 -2.50
N PHE A 311 -14.12 14.39 -2.66
CA PHE A 311 -14.43 12.99 -2.36
C PHE A 311 -14.76 12.76 -0.88
N ASP A 312 -14.09 13.46 0.03
CA ASP A 312 -14.43 13.40 1.47
C ASP A 312 -15.84 13.94 1.74
N GLN A 313 -16.23 15.02 1.05
CA GLN A 313 -17.61 15.58 1.17
C GLN A 313 -18.65 14.58 0.64
N TYR A 314 -18.36 13.91 -0.47
CA TYR A 314 -19.20 12.86 -1.01
C TYR A 314 -19.40 11.70 -0.03
N LEU A 315 -18.32 11.20 0.57
CA LEU A 315 -18.37 10.14 1.56
C LEU A 315 -19.06 10.55 2.88
N ARG A 316 -19.13 11.86 3.17
CA ARG A 316 -19.91 12.42 4.28
C ARG A 316 -21.39 12.65 3.93
N GLY A 317 -21.82 12.27 2.73
CA GLY A 317 -23.21 12.27 2.29
C GLY A 317 -23.59 13.37 1.31
N ASP A 318 -22.69 14.29 0.94
CA ASP A 318 -22.95 15.27 -0.12
C ASP A 318 -22.74 14.63 -1.50
N LYS A 319 -23.81 14.01 -2.02
CA LYS A 319 -23.77 13.37 -3.35
C LYS A 319 -23.51 14.34 -4.50
N SER A 320 -23.68 15.64 -4.30
CA SER A 320 -23.41 16.66 -5.30
C SER A 320 -21.93 17.06 -5.40
N ALA A 321 -21.11 16.64 -4.43
CA ALA A 321 -19.67 16.92 -4.40
C ALA A 321 -18.91 16.24 -5.54
N LEU A 322 -19.44 15.16 -6.10
CA LEU A 322 -18.89 14.46 -7.26
C LEU A 322 -19.84 14.52 -8.46
N THR A 323 -19.29 14.71 -9.64
CA THR A 323 -20.02 14.52 -10.91
C THR A 323 -20.37 13.05 -11.13
N ALA A 324 -21.30 12.77 -12.05
CA ALA A 324 -21.64 11.40 -12.43
C ALA A 324 -20.42 10.63 -12.98
N GLU A 325 -19.58 11.28 -13.77
CA GLU A 325 -18.35 10.69 -14.31
C GLU A 325 -17.35 10.31 -13.21
N GLU A 326 -17.16 11.16 -12.21
CA GLU A 326 -16.30 10.89 -11.05
C GLU A 326 -16.85 9.73 -10.20
N GLN A 327 -18.17 9.63 -10.03
CA GLN A 327 -18.81 8.52 -9.33
C GLN A 327 -18.66 7.19 -10.12
N GLU A 328 -18.80 7.22 -11.44
CA GLU A 328 -18.51 6.06 -12.31
C GLU A 328 -17.02 5.69 -12.24
N GLY A 329 -16.11 6.68 -12.20
CA GLY A 329 -14.69 6.48 -12.02
C GLY A 329 -14.35 5.80 -10.68
N TYR A 330 -15.02 6.20 -9.60
CA TYR A 330 -14.89 5.54 -8.30
C TYR A 330 -15.38 4.08 -8.34
N ALA A 331 -16.50 3.82 -8.99
CA ALA A 331 -16.99 2.45 -9.18
C ALA A 331 -15.98 1.59 -9.96
N LEU A 332 -15.39 2.13 -11.04
CA LEU A 332 -14.33 1.47 -11.81
C LEU A 332 -13.05 1.26 -10.99
N PHE A 333 -12.64 2.22 -10.18
CA PHE A 333 -11.50 2.11 -9.29
C PHE A 333 -11.64 0.91 -8.34
N LYS A 334 -12.83 0.70 -7.77
CA LYS A 334 -13.13 -0.48 -6.95
C LYS A 334 -13.16 -1.78 -7.78
N ALA A 335 -13.87 -1.77 -8.91
CA ALA A 335 -14.02 -2.95 -9.77
C ALA A 335 -12.68 -3.45 -10.34
N ASN A 336 -11.76 -2.52 -10.63
CA ASN A 336 -10.42 -2.81 -11.13
C ASN A 336 -9.37 -3.05 -10.03
N LYS A 337 -9.77 -3.41 -8.82
CA LYS A 337 -8.89 -3.77 -7.69
C LYS A 337 -8.00 -2.65 -7.14
N CYS A 338 -8.10 -1.42 -7.62
CA CYS A 338 -7.25 -0.33 -7.11
C CYS A 338 -7.46 -0.12 -5.61
N ALA A 339 -8.74 -0.19 -5.17
CA ALA A 339 -9.13 -0.08 -3.76
C ALA A 339 -8.76 -1.30 -2.90
N THR A 340 -7.95 -2.25 -3.38
CA THR A 340 -7.43 -3.36 -2.56
C THR A 340 -6.06 -3.05 -1.95
N CYS A 341 -5.32 -2.11 -2.52
CA CYS A 341 -4.04 -1.61 -2.02
C CYS A 341 -4.15 -0.13 -1.59
N HIS A 342 -4.88 0.68 -2.38
CA HIS A 342 -5.17 2.07 -2.08
C HIS A 342 -6.46 2.17 -1.25
N VAL A 343 -6.36 1.92 0.05
CA VAL A 343 -7.48 1.84 1.02
C VAL A 343 -7.46 2.95 2.05
N GLY A 344 -8.51 3.03 2.84
CA GLY A 344 -8.61 3.84 4.05
C GLY A 344 -8.70 5.34 3.79
N MET A 345 -8.48 6.12 4.85
CA MET A 345 -8.56 7.58 4.80
C MET A 345 -7.46 8.21 3.92
N ASN A 346 -6.29 7.60 3.88
CA ASN A 346 -5.15 8.10 3.10
C ASN A 346 -5.15 7.61 1.65
N ILE A 347 -6.05 6.71 1.28
CA ILE A 347 -6.13 6.11 -0.06
C ILE A 347 -4.76 5.53 -0.47
N GLY A 348 -4.14 4.79 0.44
CA GLY A 348 -2.78 4.25 0.39
C GLY A 348 -2.02 4.48 1.70
N GLY A 349 -0.73 4.18 1.72
CA GLY A 349 0.13 4.35 2.89
C GLY A 349 -0.03 3.29 3.97
N GLN A 350 -0.69 2.15 3.68
CA GLN A 350 -1.07 1.14 4.69
C GLN A 350 -0.47 -0.25 4.42
N SER A 351 0.34 -0.40 3.37
CA SER A 351 0.98 -1.67 3.02
C SER A 351 2.31 -1.47 2.30
N TYR A 352 3.06 -2.56 2.21
CA TYR A 352 4.13 -2.73 1.23
C TYR A 352 3.65 -3.70 0.15
N ASP A 353 3.62 -3.22 -1.10
CA ASP A 353 3.21 -4.02 -2.24
C ASP A 353 4.32 -4.11 -3.29
N TYR A 354 4.38 -5.23 -4.01
CA TYR A 354 5.32 -5.41 -5.11
C TYR A 354 5.00 -4.45 -6.25
N MET A 355 6.03 -3.82 -6.82
CA MET A 355 5.91 -3.14 -8.09
C MET A 355 6.04 -4.16 -9.22
N GLY A 356 4.92 -4.42 -9.92
CA GLY A 356 4.89 -5.42 -10.99
C GLY A 356 4.55 -6.83 -10.50
N ILE A 357 3.33 -7.04 -10.02
CA ILE A 357 2.83 -8.36 -9.58
C ILE A 357 2.65 -9.30 -10.77
N LYS A 358 2.10 -8.80 -11.88
CA LYS A 358 1.77 -9.59 -13.07
C LYS A 358 2.88 -9.58 -14.12
N ASN A 359 3.46 -8.43 -14.36
CA ASN A 359 4.53 -8.24 -15.32
C ASN A 359 5.63 -7.40 -14.67
N SER A 360 6.88 -7.55 -15.14
CA SER A 360 8.00 -6.78 -14.61
C SER A 360 7.95 -5.32 -15.09
N TYR A 361 7.69 -4.40 -14.17
CA TYR A 361 7.80 -2.96 -14.42
C TYR A 361 9.24 -2.54 -14.77
N PHE A 362 10.21 -3.15 -14.12
CA PHE A 362 11.64 -2.81 -14.32
C PHE A 362 12.12 -3.17 -15.70
N ASP A 363 11.65 -4.30 -16.28
CA ASP A 363 11.95 -4.69 -17.65
C ASP A 363 11.27 -3.74 -18.65
N TYR A 364 10.02 -3.32 -18.37
CA TYR A 364 9.30 -2.33 -19.19
C TYR A 364 10.01 -0.97 -19.17
N ARG A 365 10.42 -0.48 -18.02
CA ARG A 365 11.15 0.78 -17.89
C ARG A 365 12.41 0.81 -18.76
N GLY A 366 13.09 -0.33 -18.94
CA GLY A 366 14.21 -0.50 -19.85
C GLY A 366 15.51 0.20 -19.42
N THR A 367 15.53 0.83 -18.25
CA THR A 367 16.74 1.35 -17.60
C THR A 367 17.32 0.31 -16.65
N GLY A 368 18.62 0.33 -16.41
CA GLY A 368 19.23 -0.56 -15.41
C GLY A 368 18.62 -0.37 -14.01
N LEU A 369 18.70 -1.41 -13.18
CA LEU A 369 18.30 -1.32 -11.77
C LEU A 369 19.22 -0.36 -10.99
N THR A 370 18.64 0.37 -10.08
CA THR A 370 19.30 1.28 -9.15
C THR A 370 19.14 0.78 -7.71
N ASP A 371 19.86 1.36 -6.75
CA ASP A 371 19.66 1.04 -5.33
C ASP A 371 18.24 1.37 -4.85
N GLY A 372 17.59 2.39 -5.44
CA GLY A 372 16.21 2.76 -5.17
C GLY A 372 15.20 1.66 -5.51
N ASP A 373 15.51 0.82 -6.49
CA ASP A 373 14.64 -0.28 -6.94
C ASP A 373 14.58 -1.45 -5.96
N ASN A 374 15.51 -1.52 -5.00
CA ASN A 374 15.49 -2.55 -3.96
C ASN A 374 14.25 -2.44 -3.06
N GLY A 375 13.68 -1.24 -2.89
CA GLY A 375 12.50 -1.01 -2.04
C GLY A 375 12.72 -1.52 -0.61
N ARG A 376 11.74 -2.21 -0.06
CA ARG A 376 11.75 -2.73 1.32
C ARG A 376 12.94 -3.66 1.62
N TYR A 377 13.45 -4.37 0.62
CA TYR A 377 14.67 -5.19 0.76
C TYR A 377 15.88 -4.39 1.26
N ALA A 378 15.98 -3.11 0.91
CA ALA A 378 17.07 -2.25 1.41
C ALA A 378 17.12 -2.20 2.94
N VAL A 379 15.97 -2.38 3.60
CA VAL A 379 15.82 -2.35 5.07
C VAL A 379 15.90 -3.75 5.66
N THR A 380 15.12 -4.69 5.14
CA THR A 380 14.93 -6.02 5.77
C THR A 380 15.96 -7.05 5.36
N LYS A 381 16.60 -6.90 4.20
CA LYS A 381 17.49 -7.89 3.56
C LYS A 381 16.81 -9.24 3.29
N GLN A 382 15.49 -9.27 3.27
CA GLN A 382 14.71 -10.46 2.93
C GLN A 382 14.37 -10.44 1.44
N GLU A 383 14.69 -11.50 0.70
CA GLU A 383 14.40 -11.62 -0.74
C GLU A 383 12.91 -11.45 -1.07
N SER A 384 12.03 -11.86 -0.15
CA SER A 384 10.58 -11.64 -0.27
C SER A 384 10.16 -10.18 -0.24
N ASP A 385 11.06 -9.25 0.10
CA ASP A 385 10.79 -7.81 0.15
C ASP A 385 11.46 -7.04 -0.99
N LEU A 386 12.18 -7.75 -1.87
CA LEU A 386 12.77 -7.14 -3.05
C LEU A 386 11.68 -6.57 -3.96
N HIS A 387 11.83 -5.30 -4.34
CA HIS A 387 10.86 -4.56 -5.16
C HIS A 387 9.49 -4.30 -4.51
N LYS A 388 9.36 -4.47 -3.20
CA LYS A 388 8.21 -3.97 -2.45
C LYS A 388 8.43 -2.52 -2.04
N PHE A 389 7.39 -1.72 -2.21
CA PHE A 389 7.37 -0.32 -1.80
C PHE A 389 6.15 -0.06 -0.93
N LYS A 390 6.27 0.92 -0.03
CA LYS A 390 5.08 1.45 0.62
C LYS A 390 4.13 1.97 -0.45
N THR A 391 2.90 1.44 -0.47
CA THR A 391 1.86 1.91 -1.39
C THR A 391 1.63 3.39 -1.16
N PRO A 392 1.86 4.28 -2.14
CA PRO A 392 1.72 5.71 -1.92
C PRO A 392 0.26 6.13 -1.74
N THR A 393 0.05 7.26 -1.04
CA THR A 393 -1.25 7.94 -1.05
C THR A 393 -1.63 8.36 -2.47
N LEU A 394 -2.92 8.30 -2.79
CA LEU A 394 -3.45 8.89 -4.03
C LEU A 394 -4.09 10.28 -3.80
N ARG A 395 -4.11 10.76 -2.55
CA ARG A 395 -4.57 12.12 -2.28
C ARG A 395 -3.64 13.12 -2.97
N ASN A 396 -4.23 14.11 -3.61
CA ASN A 396 -3.54 15.12 -4.43
C ASN A 396 -2.73 14.54 -5.61
N VAL A 397 -3.02 13.30 -6.05
CA VAL A 397 -2.21 12.61 -7.05
C VAL A 397 -2.06 13.41 -8.36
N MET A 398 -3.07 14.21 -8.74
CA MET A 398 -3.04 15.04 -9.96
C MET A 398 -1.95 16.11 -9.96
N ILE A 399 -1.47 16.52 -8.79
CA ILE A 399 -0.48 17.60 -8.65
C ILE A 399 0.86 17.12 -8.11
N THR A 400 1.01 15.82 -7.82
CA THR A 400 2.22 15.21 -7.24
C THR A 400 3.04 14.41 -8.26
N TYR A 401 2.96 14.78 -9.54
CA TYR A 401 3.82 14.22 -10.58
C TYR A 401 5.31 14.65 -10.38
N PRO A 402 6.28 13.88 -10.94
CA PRO A 402 6.15 12.63 -11.67
C PRO A 402 5.86 11.44 -10.74
N TYR A 403 5.36 10.35 -11.33
CA TYR A 403 4.87 9.18 -10.61
C TYR A 403 5.89 8.07 -10.54
N MET A 404 5.61 7.05 -9.72
CA MET A 404 6.41 5.90 -9.33
C MET A 404 7.56 6.31 -8.38
N HIS A 405 8.19 5.30 -7.77
CA HIS A 405 9.30 5.53 -6.84
C HIS A 405 10.54 6.16 -7.52
N ASP A 406 10.65 5.99 -8.82
CA ASP A 406 11.75 6.49 -9.65
C ASP A 406 11.39 7.77 -10.43
N GLY A 407 10.17 8.28 -10.27
CA GLY A 407 9.71 9.48 -10.94
C GLY A 407 9.78 9.42 -12.47
N SER A 408 9.69 8.23 -13.05
CA SER A 408 9.85 8.03 -14.50
C SER A 408 8.61 8.36 -15.33
N ILE A 409 7.44 8.48 -14.68
CA ILE A 409 6.15 8.65 -15.36
C ILE A 409 5.61 10.06 -15.10
N ASN A 410 5.37 10.82 -16.19
CA ASN A 410 5.07 12.25 -16.10
C ASN A 410 3.57 12.60 -16.15
N ASN A 411 2.71 11.67 -16.57
CA ASN A 411 1.27 11.91 -16.64
C ASN A 411 0.49 10.81 -15.95
N ILE A 412 -0.71 11.14 -15.50
CA ILE A 412 -1.54 10.25 -14.68
C ILE A 412 -2.12 9.10 -15.51
N GLU A 413 -2.41 9.33 -16.79
CA GLU A 413 -2.97 8.32 -17.67
C GLU A 413 -1.98 7.17 -17.86
N ASP A 414 -0.70 7.47 -18.07
CA ASP A 414 0.33 6.45 -18.17
C ASP A 414 0.53 5.73 -16.84
N ALA A 415 0.46 6.43 -15.71
CA ALA A 415 0.52 5.79 -14.40
C ALA A 415 -0.65 4.80 -14.19
N VAL A 416 -1.88 5.18 -14.58
CA VAL A 416 -3.05 4.29 -14.51
C VAL A 416 -2.89 3.10 -15.45
N ARG A 417 -2.38 3.28 -16.70
CA ARG A 417 -2.09 2.18 -17.64
C ARG A 417 -1.08 1.20 -17.05
N ILE A 418 0.00 1.72 -16.47
CA ILE A 418 1.05 0.91 -15.83
C ILE A 418 0.46 0.10 -14.67
N MET A 419 -0.38 0.70 -13.83
CA MET A 419 -1.05 -0.04 -12.76
C MET A 419 -1.93 -1.16 -13.31
N HIS A 420 -2.69 -0.92 -14.40
CA HIS A 420 -3.47 -1.97 -15.04
C HIS A 420 -2.62 -3.09 -15.60
N GLU A 421 -1.57 -2.78 -16.33
CA GLU A 421 -0.74 -3.77 -17.01
C GLU A 421 0.13 -4.56 -16.03
N PHE A 422 0.77 -3.90 -15.09
CA PHE A 422 1.80 -4.52 -14.23
C PHE A 422 1.25 -5.01 -12.90
N GLN A 423 0.21 -4.40 -12.34
CA GLN A 423 -0.38 -4.85 -11.06
C GLN A 423 -1.58 -5.77 -11.27
N ILE A 424 -2.45 -5.49 -12.26
CA ILE A 424 -3.70 -6.21 -12.46
C ILE A 424 -3.54 -7.27 -13.59
N GLY A 425 -2.70 -7.00 -14.59
CA GLY A 425 -2.49 -7.86 -15.75
C GLY A 425 -3.56 -7.70 -16.81
N THR A 426 -4.19 -6.52 -16.92
CA THR A 426 -5.22 -6.18 -17.88
C THR A 426 -4.89 -4.88 -18.62
N THR A 427 -5.57 -4.64 -19.72
CA THR A 427 -5.59 -3.34 -20.38
C THR A 427 -6.85 -2.58 -19.98
N ILE A 428 -6.78 -1.26 -19.99
CA ILE A 428 -7.92 -0.38 -19.71
C ILE A 428 -8.33 0.35 -20.99
N SER A 429 -9.63 0.53 -21.22
CA SER A 429 -10.12 1.36 -22.32
C SER A 429 -9.87 2.84 -22.05
N ASP A 430 -9.73 3.66 -23.10
CA ASP A 430 -9.56 5.11 -22.93
C ASP A 430 -10.74 5.74 -22.20
N THR A 431 -11.95 5.23 -22.42
CA THR A 431 -13.18 5.71 -21.76
C THR A 431 -13.16 5.42 -20.26
N ASP A 432 -12.80 4.21 -19.84
CA ASP A 432 -12.76 3.84 -18.43
C ASP A 432 -11.58 4.54 -17.72
N MET A 433 -10.47 4.68 -18.42
CA MET A 433 -9.32 5.44 -17.91
C MET A 433 -9.69 6.89 -17.65
N ALA A 434 -10.38 7.57 -18.59
CA ALA A 434 -10.80 8.95 -18.39
C ALA A 434 -11.69 9.11 -17.14
N LYS A 435 -12.59 8.16 -16.88
CA LYS A 435 -13.43 8.17 -15.66
C LYS A 435 -12.62 7.96 -14.39
N ILE A 436 -11.66 7.01 -14.40
CA ILE A 436 -10.77 6.82 -13.24
C ILE A 436 -9.94 8.09 -12.99
N VAL A 437 -9.40 8.70 -14.04
CA VAL A 437 -8.65 9.96 -13.93
C VAL A 437 -9.53 11.10 -13.41
N ALA A 438 -10.80 11.20 -13.88
CA ALA A 438 -11.74 12.16 -13.33
C ALA A 438 -11.97 11.94 -11.82
N PHE A 439 -12.16 10.69 -11.38
CA PHE A 439 -12.24 10.35 -9.96
C PHE A 439 -10.97 10.76 -9.19
N LEU A 440 -9.78 10.42 -9.70
CA LEU A 440 -8.51 10.82 -9.09
C LEU A 440 -8.38 12.34 -8.94
N GLY A 441 -8.99 13.11 -9.86
CA GLY A 441 -9.08 14.56 -9.78
C GLY A 441 -10.00 15.09 -8.67
N SER A 442 -10.75 14.23 -8.00
CA SER A 442 -11.59 14.59 -6.85
C SER A 442 -10.90 14.37 -5.50
N LEU A 443 -9.70 13.76 -5.50
CA LEU A 443 -8.91 13.40 -4.31
C LEU A 443 -7.98 14.57 -3.89
#